data_e123b6e6515781e4df2de11ce45503c9
#
_entry.id   e123b6e6515781e4df2de11ce45503c9
#
_cell.length_a   1.000
_cell.length_b   1.000
_cell.length_c   1.000
_cell.angle_alpha   90.00
_cell.angle_beta   90.00
_cell.angle_gamma   90.00
#
_symmetry.space_group_name_H-M   'P 1'
#
loop_
_entity.id
_entity.type
_entity.pdbx_description
1 polymer ?
#
loop_
_entity_poly.entity_id
_entity_poly.type
_entity_poly.pdbx_seq_one_letter_code
_entity_poly.pdbx_strand_id
1 'polypeptide(L)'
;MSKLSLIAAMVLGGLVACSTLATAQDSTNAPSKKGGKKGPSVEQRLEAMTTALSLTPEQQPKVKAVLEETSKKMQDMAPEDRQTKGRELREEQNTKMKAILTPEQYTKYQEMNQRRGKKGGEKKSE
;
A
#
# COMPACT_ATOMS: atom_id res chain seq x y z
N MET A 1 -1.96 -8.00 -39.48
CA MET A 1 -1.44 -6.65 -39.81
C MET A 1 -0.85 -6.04 -38.55
N SER A 2 0.44 -6.05 -38.50
CA SER A 2 1.28 -5.65 -37.38
C SER A 2 1.33 -4.13 -37.27
N LYS A 3 1.08 -3.57 -36.10
CA LYS A 3 1.52 -2.21 -35.80
C LYS A 3 2.40 -2.25 -34.55
N LEU A 4 3.68 -2.46 -34.82
CA LEU A 4 4.73 -2.13 -33.87
C LEU A 4 4.75 -0.62 -33.69
N SER A 5 4.54 -0.15 -32.48
CA SER A 5 4.93 1.19 -32.08
C SER A 5 6.17 1.11 -31.21
N LEU A 6 7.29 1.35 -31.88
CA LEU A 6 8.54 1.72 -31.28
C LEU A 6 8.38 3.08 -30.61
N ILE A 7 8.49 3.16 -29.32
CA ILE A 7 8.74 4.40 -28.61
C ILE A 7 10.18 4.39 -28.15
N ALA A 8 10.92 5.24 -28.82
CA ALA A 8 12.33 5.46 -28.63
C ALA A 8 12.66 5.99 -27.24
N ALA A 9 13.71 5.44 -26.68
CA ALA A 9 14.41 5.96 -25.53
C ALA A 9 14.97 7.36 -25.82
N MET A 10 14.64 8.34 -25.00
CA MET A 10 15.47 9.54 -24.85
C MET A 10 16.08 9.54 -23.45
N VAL A 11 17.29 9.09 -23.44
CA VAL A 11 18.26 9.37 -22.40
C VAL A 11 18.74 10.80 -22.63
N LEU A 12 18.48 11.69 -21.72
CA LEU A 12 19.21 12.94 -21.63
C LEU A 12 19.64 13.15 -20.19
N GLY A 13 20.93 13.03 -20.03
CA GLY A 13 21.65 13.31 -18.81
C GLY A 13 21.50 14.76 -18.38
N GLY A 14 21.36 14.92 -17.10
CA GLY A 14 21.42 16.19 -16.41
C GLY A 14 22.04 15.96 -15.05
N LEU A 15 23.35 16.07 -15.02
CA LEU A 15 24.13 16.15 -13.81
C LEU A 15 23.86 17.53 -13.19
N VAL A 16 23.15 17.58 -12.09
CA VAL A 16 23.17 18.74 -11.21
C VAL A 16 23.53 18.28 -9.83
N ALA A 17 24.80 18.44 -9.53
CA ALA A 17 25.26 18.54 -8.16
C ALA A 17 24.76 19.90 -7.62
N CYS A 18 24.05 19.88 -6.51
CA CYS A 18 24.27 20.91 -5.49
C CYS A 18 23.45 20.64 -4.23
N SER A 19 24.18 20.58 -3.16
CA SER A 19 23.91 21.25 -1.89
C SER A 19 22.99 20.55 -0.93
N THR A 20 23.64 19.86 -0.02
CA THR A 20 23.33 19.69 1.39
C THR A 20 22.55 20.87 1.96
N LEU A 21 21.29 20.64 2.27
CA LEU A 21 20.64 21.29 3.39
C LEU A 21 20.06 20.17 4.25
N ALA A 22 20.82 19.85 5.27
CA ALA A 22 20.35 19.09 6.41
C ALA A 22 19.26 19.92 7.09
N THR A 23 18.01 19.65 6.74
CA THR A 23 16.90 20.04 7.58
C THR A 23 16.54 18.80 8.39
N ALA A 24 17.08 18.73 9.59
CA ALA A 24 16.61 17.85 10.62
C ALA A 24 15.14 18.21 10.87
N GLN A 25 14.22 17.53 10.20
CA GLN A 25 12.84 17.49 10.63
C GLN A 25 12.78 16.44 11.72
N ASP A 26 12.87 16.97 12.92
CA ASP A 26 12.48 16.32 14.15
C ASP A 26 10.98 15.96 14.04
N SER A 27 10.72 14.77 13.52
CA SER A 27 9.41 14.16 13.59
C SER A 27 9.27 13.51 14.94
N THR A 28 9.06 14.32 15.95
CA THR A 28 8.48 13.87 17.20
C THR A 28 7.07 13.36 16.93
N ASN A 29 7.00 12.14 16.43
CA ASN A 29 5.77 11.38 16.39
C ASN A 29 5.53 10.83 17.79
N ALA A 30 4.91 11.64 18.63
CA ALA A 30 4.41 11.21 19.92
C ALA A 30 3.36 10.11 19.68
N PRO A 31 3.47 8.95 20.33
CA PRO A 31 2.46 7.91 20.21
C PRO A 31 1.17 8.39 20.88
N SER A 32 0.19 8.79 20.12
CA SER A 32 -1.17 8.99 20.60
C SER A 32 -1.74 7.66 21.08
N LYS A 33 -1.52 7.36 22.36
CA LYS A 33 -2.29 6.37 23.09
C LYS A 33 -3.72 6.85 23.21
N LYS A 34 -4.61 6.39 22.32
CA LYS A 34 -6.04 6.29 22.63
C LYS A 34 -6.55 4.95 22.15
N GLY A 35 -6.95 4.16 23.13
CA GLY A 35 -7.45 2.81 22.99
C GLY A 35 -8.72 2.73 22.14
N GLY A 36 -8.65 1.91 21.17
CA GLY A 36 -9.68 1.35 20.36
C GLY A 36 -8.96 0.34 19.48
N LYS A 37 -9.50 -0.84 19.31
CA LYS A 37 -8.97 -1.87 18.41
C LYS A 37 -9.04 -1.40 16.94
N LYS A 38 -8.39 -0.28 16.65
CA LYS A 38 -8.14 0.17 15.28
C LYS A 38 -6.98 -0.67 14.76
N GLY A 39 -7.20 -1.34 13.66
CA GLY A 39 -6.13 -2.02 12.94
C GLY A 39 -4.94 -1.07 12.67
N PRO A 40 -3.82 -1.59 12.19
CA PRO A 40 -2.63 -0.78 11.93
C PRO A 40 -2.99 0.44 11.06
N SER A 41 -2.41 1.59 11.40
CA SER A 41 -2.64 2.82 10.64
C SER A 41 -2.21 2.65 9.18
N VAL A 42 -2.72 3.49 8.29
CA VAL A 42 -2.33 3.47 6.86
C VAL A 42 -0.82 3.63 6.71
N GLU A 43 -0.21 4.46 7.52
CA GLU A 43 1.25 4.71 7.52
C GLU A 43 2.04 3.47 7.93
N GLN A 44 1.64 2.79 9.01
CA GLN A 44 2.27 1.54 9.43
C GLN A 44 2.12 0.44 8.36
N ARG A 45 0.97 0.40 7.68
CA ARG A 45 0.76 -0.53 6.57
C ARG A 45 1.63 -0.20 5.37
N LEU A 46 1.75 1.07 5.04
CA LEU A 46 2.62 1.53 3.96
C LEU A 46 4.09 1.20 4.26
N GLU A 47 4.56 1.49 5.46
CA GLU A 47 5.93 1.18 5.89
C GLU A 47 6.22 -0.33 5.82
N ALA A 48 5.32 -1.15 6.35
CA ALA A 48 5.43 -2.60 6.26
C ALA A 48 5.46 -3.10 4.82
N MET A 49 4.65 -2.51 3.94
CA MET A 49 4.63 -2.85 2.52
C MET A 49 5.87 -2.35 1.79
N THR A 50 6.36 -1.17 2.12
CA THR A 50 7.60 -0.61 1.56
C THR A 50 8.78 -1.54 1.85
N THR A 51 8.89 -2.01 3.08
CA THR A 51 9.95 -2.94 3.49
C THR A 51 9.78 -4.33 2.85
N ALA A 52 8.58 -4.89 2.89
CA ALA A 52 8.32 -6.26 2.42
C ALA A 52 8.36 -6.40 0.89
N LEU A 53 7.91 -5.38 0.17
CA LEU A 53 7.81 -5.37 -1.28
C LEU A 53 8.93 -4.57 -1.95
N SER A 54 9.78 -3.89 -1.17
CA SER A 54 10.82 -2.98 -1.69
C SER A 54 10.23 -1.96 -2.66
N LEU A 55 9.21 -1.23 -2.20
CA LEU A 55 8.53 -0.23 -3.01
C LEU A 55 9.47 0.90 -3.41
N THR A 56 9.40 1.30 -4.66
CA THR A 56 10.13 2.47 -5.14
C THR A 56 9.52 3.76 -4.58
N PRO A 57 10.30 4.86 -4.49
CA PRO A 57 9.77 6.16 -4.06
C PRO A 57 8.55 6.64 -4.87
N GLU A 58 8.46 6.24 -6.13
CA GLU A 58 7.33 6.57 -7.01
C GLU A 58 6.08 5.71 -6.74
N GLN A 59 6.27 4.48 -6.27
CA GLN A 59 5.18 3.57 -5.92
C GLN A 59 4.56 3.92 -4.57
N GLN A 60 5.35 4.40 -3.62
CA GLN A 60 4.90 4.69 -2.26
C GLN A 60 3.69 5.63 -2.20
N PRO A 61 3.67 6.80 -2.88
CA PRO A 61 2.51 7.70 -2.84
C PRO A 61 1.26 7.07 -3.48
N LYS A 62 1.43 6.26 -4.51
CA LYS A 62 0.33 5.56 -5.17
C LYS A 62 -0.28 4.48 -4.26
N VAL A 63 0.57 3.70 -3.62
CA VAL A 63 0.16 2.68 -2.64
C VAL A 63 -0.51 3.34 -1.44
N LYS A 64 0.03 4.45 -0.93
CA LYS A 64 -0.57 5.23 0.15
C LYS A 64 -1.99 5.67 -0.19
N ALA A 65 -2.19 6.26 -1.36
CA ALA A 65 -3.51 6.70 -1.82
C ALA A 65 -4.53 5.55 -1.86
N VAL A 66 -4.14 4.38 -2.35
CA VAL A 66 -5.00 3.19 -2.38
C VAL A 66 -5.34 2.71 -0.96
N LEU A 67 -4.37 2.72 -0.05
CA LEU A 67 -4.60 2.33 1.35
C LEU A 67 -5.52 3.32 2.08
N GLU A 68 -5.35 4.62 1.87
CA GLU A 68 -6.19 5.67 2.45
C GLU A 68 -7.63 5.56 1.93
N GLU A 69 -7.82 5.42 0.63
CA GLU A 69 -9.14 5.23 0.02
C GLU A 69 -9.84 4.00 0.58
N THR A 70 -9.14 2.87 0.63
CA THR A 70 -9.66 1.62 1.17
C THR A 70 -10.01 1.75 2.65
N SER A 71 -9.14 2.38 3.43
CA SER A 71 -9.37 2.61 4.86
C SER A 71 -10.58 3.48 5.11
N LYS A 72 -10.74 4.56 4.35
CA LYS A 72 -11.89 5.46 4.44
C LYS A 72 -13.18 4.74 4.07
N LYS A 73 -13.21 4.06 2.94
CA LYS A 73 -14.39 3.24 2.53
C LYS A 73 -14.76 2.21 3.60
N MET A 74 -13.77 1.59 4.23
CA MET A 74 -14.01 0.61 5.30
C MET A 74 -14.57 1.26 6.58
N GLN A 75 -14.15 2.49 6.90
CA GLN A 75 -14.64 3.23 8.07
C GLN A 75 -16.07 3.71 7.86
N ASP A 76 -16.38 4.18 6.65
CA ASP A 76 -17.72 4.68 6.28
C ASP A 76 -18.75 3.55 6.11
N MET A 77 -18.27 2.30 6.03
CA MET A 77 -19.13 1.12 5.89
C MET A 77 -19.78 0.72 7.22
N ALA A 78 -21.08 0.44 7.18
CA ALA A 78 -21.79 -0.17 8.31
C ALA A 78 -21.16 -1.53 8.67
N PRO A 79 -21.17 -1.92 9.96
CA PRO A 79 -20.60 -3.21 10.39
C PRO A 79 -21.16 -4.41 9.67
N GLU A 80 -22.43 -4.36 9.29
CA GLU A 80 -23.17 -5.42 8.57
C GLU A 80 -22.67 -5.58 7.13
N ASP A 81 -22.38 -4.46 6.48
CA ASP A 81 -21.87 -4.42 5.10
C ASP A 81 -20.41 -4.84 4.97
N ARG A 82 -19.66 -4.83 6.07
CA ARG A 82 -18.22 -5.14 6.05
C ARG A 82 -17.89 -6.56 5.61
N GLN A 83 -18.81 -7.50 5.79
CA GLN A 83 -18.59 -8.88 5.36
C GLN A 83 -18.80 -9.06 3.86
N THR A 84 -19.82 -8.44 3.31
CA THR A 84 -20.16 -8.54 1.88
C THR A 84 -19.36 -7.55 1.04
N LYS A 85 -19.50 -6.27 1.32
CA LYS A 85 -18.79 -5.20 0.58
C LYS A 85 -17.29 -5.13 0.88
N GLY A 86 -16.86 -5.64 2.05
CA GLY A 86 -15.45 -5.73 2.38
C GLY A 86 -14.66 -6.67 1.46
N ARG A 87 -15.31 -7.65 0.87
CA ARG A 87 -14.72 -8.52 -0.16
C ARG A 87 -14.51 -7.78 -1.46
N GLU A 88 -15.53 -7.10 -1.94
CA GLU A 88 -15.48 -6.26 -3.15
C GLU A 88 -14.41 -5.17 -3.02
N LEU A 89 -14.33 -4.53 -1.85
CA LEU A 89 -13.34 -3.51 -1.57
C LEU A 89 -11.90 -4.07 -1.61
N ARG A 90 -11.70 -5.30 -1.16
CA ARG A 90 -10.41 -5.98 -1.27
C ARG A 90 -10.04 -6.31 -2.71
N GLU A 91 -11.01 -6.73 -3.51
CA GLU A 91 -10.79 -6.99 -4.93
C GLU A 91 -10.46 -5.71 -5.69
N GLU A 92 -11.16 -4.61 -5.39
CA GLU A 92 -10.85 -3.29 -5.92
C GLU A 92 -9.42 -2.85 -5.53
N GLN A 93 -9.07 -3.01 -4.25
CA GLN A 93 -7.71 -2.73 -3.77
C GLN A 93 -6.67 -3.59 -4.49
N ASN A 94 -6.91 -4.89 -4.63
CA ASN A 94 -6.00 -5.80 -5.32
C ASN A 94 -5.79 -5.41 -6.78
N THR A 95 -6.85 -5.00 -7.46
CA THR A 95 -6.79 -4.54 -8.85
C THR A 95 -5.94 -3.27 -8.98
N LYS A 96 -6.15 -2.30 -8.09
CA LYS A 96 -5.33 -1.07 -8.05
C LYS A 96 -3.87 -1.37 -7.71
N MET A 97 -3.63 -2.25 -6.75
CA MET A 97 -2.27 -2.68 -6.40
C MET A 97 -1.56 -3.38 -7.56
N LYS A 98 -2.26 -4.24 -8.28
CA LYS A 98 -1.72 -4.92 -9.47
C LYS A 98 -1.27 -3.94 -10.56
N ALA A 99 -1.94 -2.80 -10.70
CA ALA A 99 -1.56 -1.76 -11.66
C ALA A 99 -0.33 -0.94 -11.23
N ILE A 100 -0.04 -0.88 -9.92
CA ILE A 100 1.06 -0.10 -9.35
C ILE A 100 2.32 -0.95 -9.14
N LEU A 101 2.13 -2.20 -8.70
CA LEU A 101 3.19 -3.13 -8.35
C LEU A 101 3.72 -3.89 -9.57
N THR A 102 4.99 -4.26 -9.53
CA THR A 102 5.53 -5.24 -10.49
C THR A 102 4.93 -6.63 -10.22
N PRO A 103 4.96 -7.55 -11.18
CA PRO A 103 4.45 -8.92 -11.00
C PRO A 103 5.03 -9.63 -9.78
N GLU A 104 6.32 -9.46 -9.51
CA GLU A 104 7.00 -10.04 -8.35
C GLU A 104 6.54 -9.42 -7.03
N GLN A 105 6.43 -8.10 -6.99
CA GLN A 105 5.91 -7.39 -5.83
C GLN A 105 4.45 -7.77 -5.55
N TYR A 106 3.64 -7.92 -6.59
CA TYR A 106 2.25 -8.32 -6.45
C TYR A 106 2.11 -9.74 -5.90
N THR A 107 2.97 -10.68 -6.30
CA THR A 107 3.00 -12.03 -5.74
C THR A 107 3.28 -12.00 -4.24
N LYS A 108 4.30 -11.26 -3.81
CA LYS A 108 4.61 -11.07 -2.39
C LYS A 108 3.46 -10.39 -1.62
N TYR A 109 2.81 -9.42 -2.23
CA TYR A 109 1.64 -8.76 -1.67
C TYR A 109 0.49 -9.74 -1.41
N GLN A 110 0.22 -10.63 -2.35
CA GLN A 110 -0.80 -11.67 -2.17
C GLN A 110 -0.46 -12.64 -1.04
N GLU A 111 0.80 -13.07 -0.94
CA GLU A 111 1.26 -13.93 0.15
C GLU A 111 1.08 -13.27 1.52
N MET A 112 1.40 -11.98 1.63
CA MET A 112 1.19 -11.21 2.87
C MET A 112 -0.29 -11.18 3.26
N ASN A 113 -1.18 -10.98 2.29
CA ASN A 113 -2.61 -10.94 2.53
C ASN A 113 -3.18 -12.30 2.95
N GLN A 114 -2.70 -13.39 2.35
CA GLN A 114 -3.09 -14.75 2.72
C GLN A 114 -2.68 -15.09 4.16
N ARG A 115 -1.48 -14.72 4.57
CA ARG A 115 -1.00 -14.90 5.96
C ARG A 115 -1.84 -14.15 6.98
N ARG A 116 -2.32 -12.94 6.63
CA ARG A 116 -3.24 -12.16 7.48
C ARG A 116 -4.61 -12.80 7.59
N GLY A 117 -5.13 -13.37 6.51
CA GLY A 117 -6.40 -14.07 6.49
C GLY A 117 -6.40 -15.33 7.39
N LYS A 118 -5.32 -16.09 7.38
CA LYS A 118 -5.17 -17.28 8.23
C LYS A 118 -5.09 -16.96 9.73
N LYS A 119 -4.39 -15.87 10.11
CA LYS A 119 -4.34 -15.45 11.53
C LYS A 119 -5.67 -14.96 12.09
N GLY A 120 -6.58 -14.49 11.24
CA GLY A 120 -7.92 -14.06 11.65
C GLY A 120 -8.93 -15.19 11.78
N GLY A 121 -8.68 -16.35 11.17
CA GLY A 121 -9.56 -17.50 11.16
C GLY A 121 -9.33 -18.52 12.30
N GLU A 122 -8.17 -18.47 12.95
CA GLU A 122 -7.76 -19.49 13.91
C GLU A 122 -8.22 -19.22 15.37
N LYS A 123 -9.01 -18.17 15.58
CA LYS A 123 -9.58 -17.83 16.90
C LYS A 123 -11.05 -18.21 17.07
N LYS A 124 -11.55 -19.22 16.34
CA LYS A 124 -12.90 -19.74 16.55
C LYS A 124 -12.96 -21.25 16.42
N SER A 125 -12.29 -21.94 17.33
CA SER A 125 -12.64 -23.30 17.69
C SER A 125 -12.08 -23.63 19.07
N GLU A 126 -12.75 -23.13 20.08
CA GLU A 126 -12.94 -23.77 21.40
C GLU A 126 -14.22 -23.28 22.01
#